data_2274fe0c8dc28f58a14a5d72a7106250
#
_entry.id   2274fe0c8dc28f58a14a5d72a7106250
#
_cell.length_a   1.000
_cell.length_b   1.000
_cell.length_c   1.000
_cell.angle_alpha   90.00
_cell.angle_beta   90.00
_cell.angle_gamma   90.00
#
_symmetry.space_group_name_H-M   'P 1'
#
loop_
_entity.id
_entity.type
_entity.pdbx_description
1 polymer ?
#
loop_
_entity_poly.entity_id
_entity_poly.type
_entity_poly.pdbx_seq_one_letter_code
_entity_poly.pdbx_strand_id
1 'polypeptide(L)'
;VYLVVTLLSRRAIDPVVKASEKQKQFITDAGHELKTPITVIATSLKVLEMESGENKWIDKSLAQTEKLRDLVNSLVSLSRMDEEQSPLKMCDFSLSDAVSETVGSFADFASANGHVLTAEIAPEILYHGDEYAIRQMVSILLDNAVKYASDSSPIRLTLEKGKKGPVLRTVNCCEGLTQQQADKLFDRFYRVDQSRTTGGFGIGLSMARSIAEGHKGSIKATCCEENKIEFTVSLGKCV
;
A
#
# COMPACT_ATOMS: atom_id res chain seq x y z
N VAL A 1 38.03 -13.53 -22.65
CA VAL A 1 37.29 -12.28 -22.44
C VAL A 1 36.02 -12.58 -21.64
N TYR A 2 35.16 -13.51 -22.03
CA TYR A 2 33.88 -13.82 -21.37
C TYR A 2 34.06 -14.26 -19.90
N LEU A 3 35.03 -15.12 -19.61
CA LEU A 3 35.33 -15.61 -18.26
C LEU A 3 35.82 -14.49 -17.32
N VAL A 4 36.63 -13.58 -17.81
CA VAL A 4 37.14 -12.43 -17.05
C VAL A 4 36.01 -11.45 -16.74
N VAL A 5 35.11 -11.18 -17.70
CA VAL A 5 33.94 -10.31 -17.52
C VAL A 5 32.99 -10.89 -16.47
N THR A 6 32.71 -12.21 -16.52
CA THR A 6 31.83 -12.85 -15.53
C THR A 6 32.44 -12.89 -14.13
N LEU A 7 33.77 -13.09 -14.00
CA LEU A 7 34.45 -13.04 -12.70
C LEU A 7 34.50 -11.64 -12.11
N LEU A 8 34.78 -10.62 -12.93
CA LEU A 8 34.78 -9.22 -12.50
C LEU A 8 33.35 -8.73 -12.16
N SER A 9 32.36 -9.10 -12.96
CA SER A 9 30.97 -8.79 -12.70
C SER A 9 30.48 -9.40 -11.37
N ARG A 10 30.73 -10.67 -11.10
CA ARG A 10 30.42 -11.28 -9.82
C ARG A 10 31.14 -10.59 -8.66
N ARG A 11 32.43 -10.29 -8.81
CA ARG A 11 33.21 -9.66 -7.75
C ARG A 11 32.76 -8.22 -7.43
N ALA A 12 32.20 -7.49 -8.40
CA ALA A 12 31.65 -6.16 -8.21
C ALA A 12 30.17 -6.17 -7.75
N ILE A 13 29.36 -7.12 -8.21
CA ILE A 13 27.93 -7.17 -7.94
C ILE A 13 27.63 -7.92 -6.62
N ASP A 14 28.30 -9.04 -6.36
CA ASP A 14 28.06 -9.85 -5.15
C ASP A 14 28.12 -9.04 -3.83
N PRO A 15 29.09 -8.14 -3.60
CA PRO A 15 29.12 -7.37 -2.37
C PRO A 15 27.97 -6.37 -2.26
N VAL A 16 27.48 -5.81 -3.38
CA VAL A 16 26.34 -4.89 -3.41
C VAL A 16 25.05 -5.64 -3.10
N VAL A 17 24.86 -6.81 -3.70
CA VAL A 17 23.70 -7.69 -3.43
C VAL A 17 23.69 -8.09 -1.95
N LYS A 18 24.83 -8.60 -1.42
CA LYS A 18 24.95 -8.97 -0.01
C LYS A 18 24.75 -7.80 0.96
N ALA A 19 25.17 -6.58 0.59
CA ALA A 19 24.92 -5.40 1.40
C ALA A 19 23.43 -5.05 1.42
N SER A 20 22.77 -5.14 0.27
CA SER A 20 21.32 -4.93 0.15
C SER A 20 20.52 -5.96 0.96
N GLU A 21 20.88 -7.25 0.89
CA GLU A 21 20.26 -8.32 1.68
C GLU A 21 20.43 -8.10 3.18
N LYS A 22 21.64 -7.75 3.63
CA LYS A 22 21.89 -7.42 5.05
C LYS A 22 21.11 -6.21 5.52
N GLN A 23 20.97 -5.18 4.68
CA GLN A 23 20.17 -4.00 5.00
C GLN A 23 18.69 -4.35 5.15
N LYS A 24 18.16 -5.20 4.28
CA LYS A 24 16.77 -5.69 4.33
C LYS A 24 16.53 -6.51 5.60
N GLN A 25 17.42 -7.47 5.87
CA GLN A 25 17.33 -8.28 7.10
C GLN A 25 17.35 -7.39 8.34
N PHE A 26 18.25 -6.40 8.39
CA PHE A 26 18.32 -5.44 9.49
C PHE A 26 17.00 -4.66 9.67
N ILE A 27 16.36 -4.21 8.57
CA ILE A 27 15.07 -3.50 8.64
C ILE A 27 13.98 -4.42 9.19
N THR A 28 13.94 -5.69 8.74
CA THR A 28 12.96 -6.67 9.21
C THR A 28 13.15 -6.97 10.70
N ASP A 29 14.37 -7.24 11.12
CA ASP A 29 14.71 -7.54 12.51
C ASP A 29 14.44 -6.33 13.41
N ALA A 30 14.90 -5.14 13.02
CA ALA A 30 14.62 -3.89 13.73
C ALA A 30 13.11 -3.61 13.83
N GLY A 31 12.35 -3.93 12.78
CA GLY A 31 10.89 -3.80 12.79
C GLY A 31 10.24 -4.69 13.84
N HIS A 32 10.66 -5.94 13.97
CA HIS A 32 10.17 -6.84 15.00
C HIS A 32 10.56 -6.37 16.42
N GLU A 33 11.80 -5.92 16.60
CA GLU A 33 12.30 -5.40 17.88
C GLU A 33 11.63 -4.08 18.29
N LEU A 34 11.23 -3.23 17.34
CA LEU A 34 10.52 -1.98 17.62
C LEU A 34 9.02 -2.19 17.93
N LYS A 35 8.40 -3.24 17.41
CA LYS A 35 6.98 -3.52 17.63
C LYS A 35 6.66 -3.78 19.10
N THR A 36 7.51 -4.48 19.79
CA THR A 36 7.35 -4.83 21.23
C THR A 36 7.32 -3.60 22.13
N PRO A 37 8.33 -2.69 22.12
CA PRO A 37 8.31 -1.50 22.98
C PRO A 37 7.17 -0.54 22.62
N ILE A 38 6.80 -0.41 21.34
CA ILE A 38 5.66 0.38 20.92
C ILE A 38 4.36 -0.15 21.53
N THR A 39 4.17 -1.47 21.53
CA THR A 39 3.00 -2.12 22.14
C THR A 39 2.96 -1.89 23.65
N VAL A 40 4.12 -1.96 24.32
CA VAL A 40 4.22 -1.69 25.78
C VAL A 40 3.85 -0.23 26.08
N ILE A 41 4.37 0.74 25.31
CA ILE A 41 4.04 2.17 25.48
C ILE A 41 2.54 2.39 25.26
N ALA A 42 1.95 1.83 24.20
CA ALA A 42 0.52 1.96 23.93
C ALA A 42 -0.33 1.38 25.06
N THR A 43 0.04 0.20 25.58
CA THR A 43 -0.68 -0.44 26.69
C THR A 43 -0.55 0.38 27.97
N SER A 44 0.64 0.89 28.29
CA SER A 44 0.86 1.74 29.48
C SER A 44 0.07 3.04 29.43
N LEU A 45 -0.01 3.67 28.25
CA LEU A 45 -0.82 4.88 28.06
C LEU A 45 -2.32 4.59 28.22
N LYS A 46 -2.83 3.45 27.76
CA LYS A 46 -4.22 3.02 27.98
C LYS A 46 -4.54 2.78 29.44
N VAL A 47 -3.60 2.19 30.20
CA VAL A 47 -3.77 2.01 31.65
C VAL A 47 -3.82 3.38 32.36
N LEU A 48 -2.94 4.30 31.98
CA LEU A 48 -2.95 5.67 32.54
C LEU A 48 -4.25 6.42 32.21
N GLU A 49 -4.79 6.24 31.00
CA GLU A 49 -6.08 6.80 30.60
C GLU A 49 -7.23 6.26 31.46
N MET A 50 -7.23 4.95 31.76
CA MET A 50 -8.22 4.31 32.62
C MET A 50 -8.13 4.80 34.07
N GLU A 51 -6.92 5.07 34.57
CA GLU A 51 -6.69 5.53 35.95
C GLU A 51 -6.92 7.04 36.16
N SER A 52 -6.55 7.85 35.15
CA SER A 52 -6.54 9.32 35.23
C SER A 52 -7.73 9.99 34.54
N GLY A 53 -8.55 9.23 33.82
CA GLY A 53 -9.62 9.74 32.97
C GLY A 53 -9.09 10.37 31.66
N GLU A 54 -9.98 11.01 30.90
CA GLU A 54 -9.65 11.67 29.64
C GLU A 54 -8.53 12.71 29.81
N ASN A 55 -7.43 12.51 29.08
CA ASN A 55 -6.28 13.39 29.10
C ASN A 55 -5.73 13.61 27.69
N LYS A 56 -5.84 14.84 27.20
CA LYS A 56 -5.39 15.25 25.85
C LYS A 56 -3.93 14.86 25.53
N TRP A 57 -3.07 14.76 26.54
CA TRP A 57 -1.68 14.35 26.32
C TRP A 57 -1.55 12.84 26.14
N ILE A 58 -2.37 12.06 26.84
CA ILE A 58 -2.45 10.61 26.68
C ILE A 58 -2.99 10.30 25.30
N ASP A 59 -4.09 10.94 24.87
CA ASP A 59 -4.67 10.76 23.51
C ASP A 59 -3.67 11.07 22.41
N LYS A 60 -2.94 12.19 22.55
CA LYS A 60 -1.89 12.55 21.61
C LYS A 60 -0.75 11.51 21.56
N SER A 61 -0.36 10.99 22.71
CA SER A 61 0.71 10.00 22.81
C SER A 61 0.27 8.66 22.23
N LEU A 62 -0.96 8.24 22.48
CA LEU A 62 -1.55 7.05 21.85
C LEU A 62 -1.58 7.19 20.33
N ALA A 63 -2.05 8.32 19.81
CA ALA A 63 -2.08 8.59 18.37
C ALA A 63 -0.68 8.56 17.74
N GLN A 64 0.36 9.05 18.43
CA GLN A 64 1.74 8.97 17.96
C GLN A 64 2.29 7.54 18.01
N THR A 65 1.93 6.77 19.03
CA THR A 65 2.34 5.36 19.15
C THR A 65 1.73 4.52 18.04
N GLU A 66 0.48 4.77 17.66
CA GLU A 66 -0.17 4.12 16.52
C GLU A 66 0.51 4.48 15.19
N LYS A 67 0.80 5.76 14.98
CA LYS A 67 1.57 6.19 13.80
C LYS A 67 2.93 5.50 13.70
N LEU A 68 3.64 5.37 14.82
CA LEU A 68 4.94 4.70 14.85
C LEU A 68 4.81 3.21 14.54
N ARG A 69 3.80 2.55 15.07
CA ARG A 69 3.48 1.14 14.75
C ARG A 69 3.23 0.95 13.26
N ASP A 70 2.44 1.84 12.65
CA ASP A 70 2.11 1.75 11.23
C ASP A 70 3.34 2.00 10.35
N LEU A 71 4.23 2.91 10.75
CA LEU A 71 5.51 3.13 10.08
C LEU A 71 6.38 1.86 10.12
N VAL A 72 6.54 1.27 11.29
CA VAL A 72 7.35 0.05 11.45
C VAL A 72 6.77 -1.09 10.62
N ASN A 73 5.46 -1.31 10.67
CA ASN A 73 4.79 -2.34 9.87
C ASN A 73 5.00 -2.11 8.36
N SER A 74 4.91 -0.86 7.93
CA SER A 74 5.12 -0.48 6.53
C SER A 74 6.56 -0.71 6.08
N LEU A 75 7.55 -0.39 6.93
CA LEU A 75 8.97 -0.64 6.65
C LEU A 75 9.29 -2.14 6.55
N VAL A 76 8.75 -2.95 7.47
CA VAL A 76 8.92 -4.41 7.44
C VAL A 76 8.28 -5.03 6.19
N SER A 77 7.06 -4.59 5.85
CA SER A 77 6.37 -5.06 4.65
C SER A 77 7.15 -4.70 3.38
N LEU A 78 7.68 -3.48 3.30
CA LEU A 78 8.50 -3.03 2.18
C LEU A 78 9.79 -3.86 2.06
N SER A 79 10.46 -4.13 3.19
CA SER A 79 11.67 -4.97 3.22
C SER A 79 11.42 -6.38 2.71
N ARG A 80 10.31 -6.99 3.12
CA ARG A 80 9.90 -8.34 2.68
C ARG A 80 9.55 -8.41 1.20
N MET A 81 8.95 -7.36 0.65
CA MET A 81 8.59 -7.30 -0.78
C MET A 81 9.80 -7.13 -1.69
N ASP A 82 10.89 -6.53 -1.17
CA ASP A 82 12.16 -6.43 -1.89
C ASP A 82 12.97 -7.75 -1.86
N GLU A 83 12.55 -8.72 -1.06
CA GLU A 83 13.09 -10.08 -1.12
C GLU A 83 12.50 -10.79 -2.35
N GLU A 84 13.27 -10.90 -3.43
CA GLU A 84 12.96 -11.77 -4.58
C GLU A 84 12.69 -13.23 -4.18
N GLN A 85 12.85 -13.55 -2.89
CA GLN A 85 12.80 -14.89 -2.32
C GLN A 85 11.56 -15.19 -1.46
N SER A 86 10.67 -14.23 -1.20
CA SER A 86 9.38 -14.59 -0.64
C SER A 86 8.40 -14.83 -1.80
N PRO A 87 8.31 -16.09 -2.29
CA PRO A 87 7.45 -16.37 -3.43
C PRO A 87 6.01 -16.02 -3.07
N LEU A 88 5.36 -15.23 -3.92
CA LEU A 88 3.93 -15.00 -3.82
C LEU A 88 3.23 -16.35 -3.70
N LYS A 89 2.31 -16.48 -2.76
CA LYS A 89 1.51 -17.70 -2.57
C LYS A 89 0.42 -17.76 -3.64
N MET A 90 0.85 -18.15 -4.84
CA MET A 90 -0.03 -18.20 -6.01
C MET A 90 -1.07 -19.30 -5.83
N CYS A 91 -2.34 -18.95 -5.89
CA CYS A 91 -3.49 -19.86 -5.86
C CYS A 91 -4.60 -19.35 -6.78
N ASP A 92 -5.52 -20.22 -7.16
CA ASP A 92 -6.71 -19.84 -7.91
C ASP A 92 -7.78 -19.37 -6.94
N PHE A 93 -8.31 -18.17 -7.18
CA PHE A 93 -9.35 -17.59 -6.35
C PHE A 93 -10.29 -16.69 -7.17
N SER A 94 -11.45 -16.35 -6.59
CA SER A 94 -12.36 -15.36 -7.16
C SER A 94 -11.87 -13.95 -6.87
N LEU A 95 -11.33 -13.28 -7.89
CA LEU A 95 -10.89 -11.89 -7.77
C LEU A 95 -12.08 -10.96 -7.52
N SER A 96 -13.24 -11.27 -8.13
CA SER A 96 -14.47 -10.50 -7.93
C SER A 96 -14.89 -10.51 -6.46
N ASP A 97 -14.86 -11.67 -5.80
CA ASP A 97 -15.26 -11.80 -4.40
C ASP A 97 -14.21 -11.13 -3.49
N ALA A 98 -12.92 -11.36 -3.75
CA ALA A 98 -11.84 -10.74 -2.99
C ALA A 98 -11.90 -9.21 -3.00
N VAL A 99 -12.16 -8.60 -4.17
CA VAL A 99 -12.33 -7.16 -4.31
C VAL A 99 -13.62 -6.69 -3.65
N SER A 100 -14.74 -7.40 -3.84
CA SER A 100 -16.04 -7.04 -3.26
C SER A 100 -16.02 -7.03 -1.73
N GLU A 101 -15.45 -8.05 -1.11
CA GLU A 101 -15.30 -8.13 0.35
C GLU A 101 -14.39 -7.02 0.89
N THR A 102 -13.30 -6.72 0.17
CA THR A 102 -12.39 -5.63 0.57
C THR A 102 -13.11 -4.28 0.49
N VAL A 103 -13.85 -4.00 -0.58
CA VAL A 103 -14.66 -2.79 -0.72
C VAL A 103 -15.70 -2.70 0.41
N GLY A 104 -16.38 -3.79 0.71
CA GLY A 104 -17.37 -3.86 1.81
C GLY A 104 -16.78 -3.44 3.16
N SER A 105 -15.56 -3.87 3.45
CA SER A 105 -14.86 -3.49 4.69
C SER A 105 -14.47 -2.01 4.77
N PHE A 106 -14.41 -1.30 3.65
CA PHE A 106 -14.09 0.13 3.59
C PHE A 106 -15.30 1.04 3.54
N ALA A 107 -16.52 0.51 3.38
CA ALA A 107 -17.74 1.32 3.22
C ALA A 107 -18.00 2.22 4.44
N ASP A 108 -17.93 1.65 5.65
CA ASP A 108 -18.13 2.40 6.89
C ASP A 108 -17.00 3.41 7.13
N PHE A 109 -15.77 3.05 6.82
CA PHE A 109 -14.63 3.95 6.94
C PHE A 109 -14.74 5.14 5.98
N ALA A 110 -15.14 4.93 4.73
CA ALA A 110 -15.38 6.00 3.76
C ALA A 110 -16.52 6.92 4.22
N SER A 111 -17.65 6.33 4.69
CA SER A 111 -18.79 7.07 5.20
C SER A 111 -18.44 7.92 6.43
N ALA A 112 -17.68 7.38 7.38
CA ALA A 112 -17.20 8.10 8.55
C ALA A 112 -16.29 9.31 8.21
N ASN A 113 -15.63 9.27 7.04
CA ASN A 113 -14.83 10.36 6.51
C ASN A 113 -15.61 11.26 5.52
N GLY A 114 -16.94 11.10 5.42
CA GLY A 114 -17.79 11.94 4.58
C GLY A 114 -17.80 11.60 3.10
N HIS A 115 -17.31 10.41 2.70
CA HIS A 115 -17.24 9.99 1.32
C HIS A 115 -18.25 8.89 1.00
N VAL A 116 -18.77 8.89 -0.23
CA VAL A 116 -19.60 7.79 -0.75
C VAL A 116 -18.72 6.89 -1.61
N LEU A 117 -18.51 5.65 -1.14
CA LEU A 117 -17.77 4.63 -1.89
C LEU A 117 -18.74 3.83 -2.76
N THR A 118 -18.50 3.83 -4.06
CA THR A 118 -19.25 3.03 -5.04
C THR A 118 -18.34 2.02 -5.73
N ALA A 119 -18.82 0.81 -6.00
CA ALA A 119 -18.05 -0.22 -6.69
C ALA A 119 -18.85 -0.85 -7.82
N GLU A 120 -18.23 -0.99 -8.99
CA GLU A 120 -18.74 -1.71 -10.15
C GLU A 120 -17.78 -2.86 -10.42
N ILE A 121 -18.14 -4.07 -9.97
CA ILE A 121 -17.28 -5.25 -10.02
C ILE A 121 -17.87 -6.24 -11.00
N ALA A 122 -17.15 -6.52 -12.10
CA ALA A 122 -17.55 -7.57 -13.03
C ALA A 122 -17.53 -8.94 -12.32
N PRO A 123 -18.61 -9.73 -12.43
CA PRO A 123 -18.72 -11.02 -11.75
C PRO A 123 -17.78 -12.07 -12.35
N GLU A 124 -17.50 -13.12 -11.59
CA GLU A 124 -16.85 -14.34 -12.05
C GLU A 124 -15.47 -14.14 -12.70
N ILE A 125 -14.68 -13.21 -12.18
CA ILE A 125 -13.27 -13.09 -12.56
C ILE A 125 -12.47 -14.03 -11.67
N LEU A 126 -12.06 -15.17 -12.22
CA LEU A 126 -11.09 -16.06 -11.60
C LEU A 126 -9.67 -15.55 -11.91
N TYR A 127 -8.79 -15.63 -10.94
CA TYR A 127 -7.41 -15.16 -11.06
C TYR A 127 -6.43 -16.10 -10.36
N HIS A 128 -5.29 -16.34 -11.00
CA HIS A 128 -4.18 -17.07 -10.40
C HIS A 128 -3.18 -16.07 -9.82
N GLY A 129 -3.13 -15.96 -8.51
CA GLY A 129 -2.31 -14.96 -7.84
C GLY A 129 -2.27 -15.17 -6.32
N ASP A 130 -1.59 -14.26 -5.63
CA ASP A 130 -1.59 -14.19 -4.18
C ASP A 130 -2.79 -13.33 -3.72
N GLU A 131 -3.86 -14.01 -3.26
CA GLU A 131 -5.10 -13.35 -2.83
C GLU A 131 -4.85 -12.33 -1.72
N TYR A 132 -3.99 -12.66 -0.73
CA TYR A 132 -3.70 -11.77 0.36
C TYR A 132 -3.00 -10.48 -0.12
N ALA A 133 -2.01 -10.61 -1.00
CA ALA A 133 -1.31 -9.47 -1.58
C ALA A 133 -2.25 -8.60 -2.44
N ILE A 134 -3.15 -9.22 -3.21
CA ILE A 134 -4.15 -8.49 -4.02
C ILE A 134 -5.12 -7.73 -3.10
N ARG A 135 -5.66 -8.35 -2.04
CA ARG A 135 -6.51 -7.68 -1.05
C ARG A 135 -5.78 -6.50 -0.40
N GLN A 136 -4.52 -6.68 -0.06
CA GLN A 136 -3.68 -5.61 0.49
C GLN A 136 -3.52 -4.45 -0.50
N MET A 137 -3.27 -4.73 -1.77
CA MET A 137 -3.18 -3.71 -2.82
C MET A 137 -4.48 -2.91 -2.95
N VAL A 138 -5.64 -3.59 -2.97
CA VAL A 138 -6.95 -2.93 -3.03
C VAL A 138 -7.17 -2.07 -1.79
N SER A 139 -6.84 -2.57 -0.60
CA SER A 139 -6.93 -1.82 0.65
C SER A 139 -6.07 -0.56 0.64
N ILE A 140 -4.85 -0.64 0.12
CA ILE A 140 -3.95 0.53 -0.02
C ILE A 140 -4.57 1.59 -0.94
N LEU A 141 -5.16 1.19 -2.06
CA LEU A 141 -5.78 2.12 -3.01
C LEU A 141 -7.03 2.78 -2.41
N LEU A 142 -7.87 2.02 -1.70
CA LEU A 142 -9.05 2.56 -1.03
C LEU A 142 -8.68 3.48 0.14
N ASP A 143 -7.71 3.10 0.97
CA ASP A 143 -7.21 3.95 2.06
C ASP A 143 -6.65 5.27 1.52
N ASN A 144 -5.89 5.20 0.43
CA ASN A 144 -5.38 6.38 -0.25
C ASN A 144 -6.53 7.26 -0.78
N ALA A 145 -7.53 6.65 -1.43
CA ALA A 145 -8.67 7.39 -1.95
C ALA A 145 -9.45 8.09 -0.83
N VAL A 146 -9.72 7.41 0.30
CA VAL A 146 -10.43 8.02 1.45
C VAL A 146 -9.62 9.15 2.09
N LYS A 147 -8.30 8.99 2.24
CA LYS A 147 -7.45 9.99 2.90
C LYS A 147 -7.20 11.26 2.09
N TYR A 148 -7.22 11.15 0.77
CA TYR A 148 -6.82 12.24 -0.12
C TYR A 148 -7.95 12.73 -1.05
N ALA A 149 -9.14 12.15 -0.95
CA ALA A 149 -10.30 12.68 -1.64
C ALA A 149 -10.65 14.08 -1.12
N SER A 150 -11.08 14.96 -2.01
CA SER A 150 -11.65 16.26 -1.63
C SER A 150 -12.93 16.06 -0.82
N ASP A 151 -13.22 16.98 0.11
CA ASP A 151 -14.33 16.87 1.03
C ASP A 151 -15.66 16.50 0.33
N SER A 152 -16.35 15.53 0.90
CA SER A 152 -17.65 15.03 0.43
C SER A 152 -17.68 14.54 -1.02
N SER A 153 -16.53 14.24 -1.62
CA SER A 153 -16.47 13.73 -2.99
C SER A 153 -16.67 12.22 -3.06
N PRO A 154 -17.27 11.70 -4.15
CA PRO A 154 -17.45 10.28 -4.34
C PRO A 154 -16.11 9.57 -4.65
N ILE A 155 -15.98 8.35 -4.14
CA ILE A 155 -14.92 7.42 -4.49
C ILE A 155 -15.54 6.30 -5.31
N ARG A 156 -14.94 6.00 -6.46
CA ARG A 156 -15.40 4.92 -7.33
C ARG A 156 -14.31 3.89 -7.51
N LEU A 157 -14.68 2.61 -7.37
CA LEU A 157 -13.82 1.48 -7.74
C LEU A 157 -14.49 0.68 -8.85
N THR A 158 -13.73 0.29 -9.87
CA THR A 158 -14.22 -0.61 -10.92
C THR A 158 -13.27 -1.79 -11.11
N LEU A 159 -13.81 -2.97 -11.35
CA LEU A 159 -13.08 -4.17 -11.74
C LEU A 159 -13.67 -4.74 -13.01
N GLU A 160 -12.88 -4.88 -14.06
CA GLU A 160 -13.30 -5.33 -15.39
C GLU A 160 -12.38 -6.43 -15.94
N LYS A 161 -12.93 -7.26 -16.85
CA LYS A 161 -12.12 -8.17 -17.67
C LYS A 161 -11.47 -7.38 -18.81
N GLY A 162 -10.16 -7.11 -18.71
CA GLY A 162 -9.42 -6.49 -19.80
C GLY A 162 -8.88 -7.51 -20.81
N LYS A 163 -8.41 -7.03 -21.96
CA LYS A 163 -7.84 -7.90 -23.03
C LYS A 163 -6.59 -8.67 -22.62
N LYS A 164 -5.81 -8.15 -21.67
CA LYS A 164 -4.54 -8.73 -21.21
C LYS A 164 -4.59 -9.27 -19.78
N GLY A 165 -5.75 -9.23 -19.13
CA GLY A 165 -5.97 -9.60 -17.75
C GLY A 165 -6.95 -8.64 -17.07
N PRO A 166 -7.30 -8.85 -15.80
CA PRO A 166 -8.18 -7.97 -15.06
C PRO A 166 -7.63 -6.55 -14.94
N VAL A 167 -8.52 -5.57 -14.96
CA VAL A 167 -8.20 -4.16 -14.76
C VAL A 167 -9.03 -3.63 -13.61
N LEU A 168 -8.35 -3.13 -12.57
CA LEU A 168 -8.96 -2.48 -11.43
C LEU A 168 -8.64 -0.98 -11.51
N ARG A 169 -9.66 -0.13 -11.31
CA ARG A 169 -9.47 1.32 -11.25
C ARG A 169 -10.10 1.86 -9.97
N THR A 170 -9.42 2.82 -9.37
CA THR A 170 -9.99 3.66 -8.32
C THR A 170 -9.92 5.11 -8.76
N VAL A 171 -11.02 5.84 -8.58
CA VAL A 171 -11.14 7.26 -8.94
C VAL A 171 -11.63 8.03 -7.74
N ASN A 172 -10.96 9.12 -7.42
CA ASN A 172 -11.41 10.10 -6.43
C ASN A 172 -11.07 11.52 -6.87
N CYS A 173 -11.79 12.52 -6.36
CA CYS A 173 -11.43 13.93 -6.55
C CYS A 173 -10.21 14.27 -5.70
N CYS A 174 -9.26 14.99 -6.29
CA CYS A 174 -8.04 15.43 -5.62
C CYS A 174 -7.59 16.77 -6.24
N GLU A 175 -7.71 17.86 -5.48
CA GLU A 175 -7.36 19.19 -5.97
C GLU A 175 -5.85 19.43 -6.00
N GLY A 176 -5.40 20.17 -7.02
CA GLY A 176 -4.03 20.69 -7.09
C GLY A 176 -2.94 19.68 -7.40
N LEU A 177 -3.29 18.43 -7.79
CA LEU A 177 -2.32 17.42 -8.18
C LEU A 177 -1.96 17.54 -9.66
N THR A 178 -0.68 17.66 -9.97
CA THR A 178 -0.16 17.65 -11.34
C THR A 178 0.21 16.25 -11.79
N GLN A 179 0.22 15.97 -13.12
CA GLN A 179 0.64 14.66 -13.64
C GLN A 179 2.09 14.34 -13.24
N GLN A 180 3.00 15.31 -13.22
CA GLN A 180 4.38 15.09 -12.78
C GLN A 180 4.47 14.64 -11.32
N GLN A 181 3.56 15.11 -10.46
CA GLN A 181 3.46 14.65 -9.08
C GLN A 181 2.81 13.27 -9.01
N ALA A 182 1.76 13.01 -9.81
CA ALA A 182 1.10 11.72 -9.89
C ALA A 182 2.06 10.59 -10.31
N ASP A 183 2.95 10.86 -11.26
CA ASP A 183 3.98 9.91 -11.72
C ASP A 183 4.96 9.51 -10.60
N LYS A 184 5.19 10.39 -9.62
CA LYS A 184 6.07 10.15 -8.46
C LYS A 184 5.38 9.53 -7.26
N LEU A 185 4.05 9.39 -7.27
CA LEU A 185 3.31 8.83 -6.12
C LEU A 185 3.71 7.40 -5.76
N PHE A 186 4.32 6.68 -6.70
CA PHE A 186 4.83 5.32 -6.49
C PHE A 186 6.30 5.28 -6.01
N ASP A 187 6.96 6.44 -5.90
CA ASP A 187 8.30 6.51 -5.34
C ASP A 187 8.22 6.37 -3.82
N ARG A 188 9.16 5.63 -3.24
CA ARG A 188 9.20 5.37 -1.80
C ARG A 188 9.40 6.67 -1.03
N PHE A 189 8.63 6.87 0.03
CA PHE A 189 8.64 8.06 0.90
C PHE A 189 8.23 9.36 0.20
N TYR A 190 7.79 9.30 -1.06
CA TYR A 190 7.30 10.49 -1.75
C TYR A 190 5.91 10.90 -1.25
N ARG A 191 5.74 12.19 -1.00
CA ARG A 191 4.48 12.84 -0.62
C ARG A 191 4.39 14.19 -1.30
N VAL A 192 3.23 14.51 -1.85
CA VAL A 192 2.98 15.81 -2.52
C VAL A 192 3.07 16.95 -1.51
N ASP A 193 2.59 16.72 -0.30
CA ASP A 193 2.56 17.72 0.78
C ASP A 193 3.12 17.09 2.06
N GLN A 194 4.30 17.55 2.49
CA GLN A 194 4.93 17.07 3.73
C GLN A 194 4.28 17.65 4.99
N SER A 195 3.47 18.71 4.85
CA SER A 195 2.86 19.44 5.97
C SER A 195 1.50 18.90 6.40
N ARG A 196 0.81 18.11 5.56
CA ARG A 196 -0.50 17.55 5.93
C ARG A 196 -0.36 16.51 7.02
N THR A 197 -1.05 16.74 8.12
CA THR A 197 -1.17 15.84 9.29
C THR A 197 -1.92 14.53 8.99
N THR A 198 -2.55 14.40 7.84
CA THR A 198 -3.21 13.19 7.35
C THR A 198 -2.15 12.13 7.05
N GLY A 199 -2.07 11.17 7.96
CA GLY A 199 -0.99 10.24 8.10
C GLY A 199 -0.82 9.26 6.94
N GLY A 200 0.38 9.22 6.42
CA GLY A 200 0.91 8.18 5.54
C GLY A 200 2.39 8.44 5.33
N PHE A 201 3.20 7.39 5.33
CA PHE A 201 4.66 7.49 5.23
C PHE A 201 5.17 7.49 3.77
N GLY A 202 4.26 7.53 2.77
CA GLY A 202 4.62 7.47 1.36
C GLY A 202 5.14 6.08 0.91
N ILE A 203 4.72 5.02 1.60
CA ILE A 203 5.14 3.64 1.32
C ILE A 203 4.00 2.85 0.66
N GLY A 204 2.75 3.16 0.95
CA GLY A 204 1.60 2.37 0.51
C GLY A 204 1.53 2.20 -1.01
N LEU A 205 1.58 3.28 -1.78
CA LEU A 205 1.49 3.19 -3.24
C LEU A 205 2.70 2.48 -3.88
N SER A 206 3.90 2.64 -3.32
CA SER A 206 5.07 1.86 -3.77
C SER A 206 4.89 0.36 -3.52
N MET A 207 4.24 -0.01 -2.41
CA MET A 207 3.86 -1.39 -2.12
C MET A 207 2.80 -1.90 -3.10
N ALA A 208 1.75 -1.12 -3.39
CA ALA A 208 0.74 -1.47 -4.39
C ALA A 208 1.38 -1.72 -5.78
N ARG A 209 2.38 -0.92 -6.15
CA ARG A 209 3.17 -1.12 -7.38
C ARG A 209 3.94 -2.44 -7.35
N SER A 210 4.65 -2.74 -6.26
CA SER A 210 5.39 -4.00 -6.14
C SER A 210 4.47 -5.21 -6.21
N ILE A 211 3.27 -5.16 -5.61
CA ILE A 211 2.27 -6.23 -5.72
C ILE A 211 1.80 -6.40 -7.17
N ALA A 212 1.47 -5.31 -7.86
CA ALA A 212 1.05 -5.37 -9.26
C ALA A 212 2.15 -5.96 -10.16
N GLU A 213 3.41 -5.52 -9.99
CA GLU A 213 4.57 -6.02 -10.73
C GLU A 213 4.86 -7.50 -10.44
N GLY A 214 4.74 -7.94 -9.17
CA GLY A 214 4.87 -9.35 -8.79
C GLY A 214 3.82 -10.26 -9.45
N HIS A 215 2.65 -9.71 -9.79
CA HIS A 215 1.60 -10.38 -10.56
C HIS A 215 1.71 -10.13 -12.08
N LYS A 216 2.91 -9.78 -12.58
CA LYS A 216 3.19 -9.48 -13.99
C LYS A 216 2.28 -8.39 -14.58
N GLY A 217 1.84 -7.50 -13.71
CA GLY A 217 0.97 -6.38 -14.01
C GLY A 217 1.70 -5.04 -13.95
N SER A 218 0.90 -3.98 -13.92
CA SER A 218 1.40 -2.61 -13.75
C SER A 218 0.35 -1.75 -13.06
N ILE A 219 0.81 -0.67 -12.43
CA ILE A 219 -0.05 0.36 -11.85
C ILE A 219 0.33 1.73 -12.41
N LYS A 220 -0.65 2.58 -12.64
CA LYS A 220 -0.47 3.96 -13.10
C LYS A 220 -1.40 4.89 -12.34
N ALA A 221 -0.97 6.14 -12.18
CA ALA A 221 -1.80 7.24 -11.70
C ALA A 221 -1.96 8.25 -12.82
N THR A 222 -3.18 8.66 -13.11
CA THR A 222 -3.50 9.61 -14.16
C THR A 222 -4.36 10.74 -13.58
N CYS A 223 -3.92 11.97 -13.75
CA CYS A 223 -4.75 13.13 -13.44
C CYS A 223 -5.77 13.30 -14.57
N CYS A 224 -7.04 13.16 -14.23
CA CYS A 224 -8.15 13.37 -15.15
C CYS A 224 -8.68 14.80 -15.05
N GLU A 225 -9.51 15.22 -16.01
CA GLU A 225 -10.25 16.48 -15.94
C GLU A 225 -11.09 16.55 -14.66
N GLU A 226 -11.48 17.75 -14.26
CA GLU A 226 -12.29 18.01 -13.05
C GLU A 226 -11.60 17.66 -11.72
N ASN A 227 -10.27 17.86 -11.60
CA ASN A 227 -9.53 17.60 -10.37
C ASN A 227 -9.70 16.15 -9.86
N LYS A 228 -9.70 15.17 -10.74
CA LYS A 228 -9.77 13.75 -10.39
C LYS A 228 -8.43 13.08 -10.61
N ILE A 229 -8.13 12.12 -9.75
CA ILE A 229 -7.04 11.17 -9.94
C ILE A 229 -7.62 9.77 -10.15
N GLU A 230 -7.09 9.06 -11.13
CA GLU A 230 -7.38 7.67 -11.40
C GLU A 230 -6.13 6.82 -11.18
N PHE A 231 -6.25 5.80 -10.33
CA PHE A 231 -5.25 4.73 -10.24
C PHE A 231 -5.76 3.54 -11.04
N THR A 232 -5.00 3.14 -12.06
CA THR A 232 -5.31 1.98 -12.89
C THR A 232 -4.30 0.87 -12.63
N VAL A 233 -4.77 -0.27 -12.14
CA VAL A 233 -4.01 -1.51 -12.00
C VAL A 233 -4.40 -2.45 -13.13
N SER A 234 -3.42 -2.88 -13.92
CA SER A 234 -3.58 -3.94 -14.92
C SER A 234 -2.84 -5.17 -14.42
N LEU A 235 -3.54 -6.23 -14.09
CA LEU A 235 -2.93 -7.50 -13.68
C LEU A 235 -2.55 -8.34 -14.91
N GLY A 236 -1.63 -9.30 -14.72
CA GLY A 236 -1.29 -10.25 -15.76
C GLY A 236 -2.47 -11.10 -16.19
N LYS A 237 -2.33 -11.91 -17.25
CA LYS A 237 -3.43 -12.75 -17.76
C LYS A 237 -3.99 -13.64 -16.66
N CYS A 238 -5.34 -13.74 -16.60
CA CYS A 238 -6.02 -14.84 -15.96
C CYS A 238 -5.61 -16.15 -16.65
N VAL A 239 -5.47 -17.21 -15.90
CA VAL A 239 -5.30 -18.58 -16.45
C VAL A 239 -6.60 -19.06 -17.05
#